data_42102d46a3293d824c901445217ddaef
#
_entry.id   42102d46a3293d824c901445217ddaef
#
_cell.length_a   1.000
_cell.length_b   1.000
_cell.length_c   1.000
_cell.angle_alpha   90.00
_cell.angle_beta   90.00
_cell.angle_gamma   90.00
#
_symmetry.space_group_name_H-M   'P 1'
#
loop_
_entity.id
_entity.type
_entity.pdbx_description
1 polymer ?
#
loop_
_entity_poly.entity_id
_entity_poly.type
_entity_poly.pdbx_seq_one_letter_code
_entity_poly.pdbx_strand_id
1 'polypeptide(L)'
;MSEEQKEDEILGKAYDSHLMRRLMKYVKPYRKYVIAAVLLNILVSSLGPLRPLLSKIAIDDYIADSDYNGLMLICLALFGALLFQSIAQFFITYFTEMMGQKIIHDLRIQIFSHVQKLALKYFDKTPIGRTVTRVTNDVDALNEMFSSGIVELFSDIFQIIWIFIFMFSMSWDLSLVTLTVIPILFYATFLFRRKVRETYRDVRKHLARLNSYMQEHVTGMNVVQIFAKEKDELKKFSGINHDHRAANIKSIFYYAVFYPIVELLSSISIGLIIWYGGGEVIQSHLSIGILIAFIQYTEMFWRPVRDLSEKYNILQGAMAASERIFKLLDDNTFIKNPDNPVPLPSVRGEIEFKNVWFAYNPGDYVLKDVSFKINPGETIAIVGHTGAGKTSIINILTRFYDIEKGSITLDGIDIRTLDKKNLRRYIAMVLQDVFLFSGTIKSNISLGNSDISDEQILYASQTVGADKFISKLPKGYNEEVKEKGATLSVGQRQLISFARALAYDPQILILDEATSSVDTETEILIQNAIEKLLLGRTSIVIAHRLSTIQNADKILVMHKGELKEMGTHQQLLAQRGIYYKLYQLQYKDQEIIKTA
;
A
#
# COMPACT_ATOMS: atom_id res chain seq x y z
N MET A 1 -16.88 9.77 -11.98
CA MET A 1 -16.46 8.73 -11.04
C MET A 1 -16.45 7.44 -11.80
N SER A 2 -15.26 6.86 -12.03
CA SER A 2 -15.09 5.56 -12.66
C SER A 2 -15.69 4.47 -11.76
N GLU A 3 -16.08 3.33 -12.34
CA GLU A 3 -16.54 2.16 -11.56
C GLU A 3 -15.52 1.77 -10.47
N GLU A 4 -14.24 2.01 -10.70
CA GLU A 4 -13.15 1.79 -9.74
C GLU A 4 -13.21 2.69 -8.49
N GLN A 5 -13.75 3.91 -8.59
CA GLN A 5 -13.97 4.79 -7.43
C GLN A 5 -15.17 4.35 -6.58
N LYS A 6 -16.13 3.63 -7.18
CA LYS A 6 -17.24 3.01 -6.45
C LYS A 6 -16.82 1.78 -5.65
N GLU A 7 -15.78 1.05 -6.08
CA GLU A 7 -15.26 -0.11 -5.33
C GLU A 7 -14.58 0.28 -4.02
N ASP A 8 -13.94 1.45 -3.94
CA ASP A 8 -13.32 1.95 -2.69
C ASP A 8 -14.36 2.50 -1.68
N GLU A 9 -15.59 2.76 -2.13
CA GLU A 9 -16.72 3.22 -1.28
C GLU A 9 -17.58 2.09 -0.72
N ILE A 10 -17.32 0.82 -1.01
CA ILE A 10 -18.01 -0.29 -0.38
C ILE A 10 -17.60 -0.27 1.10
N LEU A 11 -18.43 0.39 1.90
CA LEU A 11 -18.42 0.29 3.36
C LEU A 11 -18.65 -1.20 3.69
N GLY A 12 -17.56 -1.93 3.91
CA GLY A 12 -17.59 -3.33 4.29
C GLY A 12 -18.62 -3.55 5.39
N LYS A 13 -19.29 -4.69 5.39
CA LYS A 13 -20.11 -5.08 6.53
C LYS A 13 -19.23 -5.01 7.77
N ALA A 14 -19.74 -4.49 8.87
CA ALA A 14 -18.98 -4.39 10.12
C ALA A 14 -18.44 -5.73 10.62
N TYR A 15 -19.02 -6.82 10.15
CA TYR A 15 -18.58 -8.17 10.41
C TYR A 15 -18.84 -9.05 9.17
N ASP A 16 -17.76 -9.65 8.66
CA ASP A 16 -17.81 -10.71 7.66
C ASP A 16 -17.12 -11.95 8.24
N SER A 17 -17.89 -13.03 8.38
CA SER A 17 -17.42 -14.28 8.98
C SER A 17 -16.33 -14.97 8.16
N HIS A 18 -16.34 -14.82 6.83
CA HIS A 18 -15.32 -15.39 5.95
C HIS A 18 -13.99 -14.65 6.11
N LEU A 19 -14.01 -13.33 6.07
CA LEU A 19 -12.81 -12.51 6.29
C LEU A 19 -12.24 -12.71 7.69
N MET A 20 -13.12 -12.72 8.71
CA MET A 20 -12.70 -12.98 10.10
C MET A 20 -12.02 -14.35 10.24
N ARG A 21 -12.55 -15.39 9.61
CA ARG A 21 -11.93 -16.73 9.64
C ARG A 21 -10.55 -16.74 8.98
N ARG A 22 -10.35 -15.98 7.91
CA ARG A 22 -9.04 -15.83 7.27
C ARG A 22 -8.07 -15.08 8.18
N LEU A 23 -8.50 -14.00 8.82
CA LEU A 23 -7.70 -13.24 9.79
C LEU A 23 -7.29 -14.11 10.99
N MET A 24 -8.20 -14.94 11.51
CA MET A 24 -7.90 -15.85 12.62
C MET A 24 -6.79 -16.87 12.30
N LYS A 25 -6.51 -17.17 11.02
CA LYS A 25 -5.37 -18.01 10.66
C LYS A 25 -4.03 -17.36 11.02
N TYR A 26 -3.93 -16.02 10.93
CA TYR A 26 -2.72 -15.28 11.32
C TYR A 26 -2.57 -15.16 12.84
N VAL A 27 -3.68 -15.22 13.58
CA VAL A 27 -3.67 -15.24 15.05
C VAL A 27 -3.24 -16.61 15.60
N LYS A 28 -3.54 -17.70 14.87
CA LYS A 28 -3.30 -19.08 15.31
C LYS A 28 -1.87 -19.37 15.80
N PRO A 29 -0.78 -18.91 15.16
CA PRO A 29 0.59 -19.10 15.65
C PRO A 29 0.82 -18.45 17.03
N TYR A 30 0.11 -17.38 17.33
CA TYR A 30 0.24 -16.53 18.51
C TYR A 30 -0.79 -16.84 19.61
N ARG A 31 -1.52 -17.97 19.51
CA ARG A 31 -2.62 -18.37 20.41
C ARG A 31 -2.28 -18.33 21.90
N LYS A 32 -1.01 -18.55 22.27
CA LYS A 32 -0.57 -18.49 23.69
C LYS A 32 -0.75 -17.08 24.26
N TYR A 33 -0.40 -16.04 23.49
CA TYR A 33 -0.57 -14.64 23.91
C TYR A 33 -2.05 -14.26 23.97
N VAL A 34 -2.86 -14.74 23.02
CA VAL A 34 -4.32 -14.51 23.03
C VAL A 34 -4.95 -15.12 24.27
N ILE A 35 -4.66 -16.38 24.57
CA ILE A 35 -5.22 -17.08 25.74
C ILE A 35 -4.80 -16.34 27.02
N ALA A 36 -3.52 -15.98 27.16
CA ALA A 36 -3.04 -15.24 28.32
C ALA A 36 -3.74 -13.87 28.45
N ALA A 37 -3.85 -13.12 27.36
CA ALA A 37 -4.53 -11.83 27.34
C ALA A 37 -6.03 -11.95 27.69
N VAL A 38 -6.73 -12.95 27.16
CA VAL A 38 -8.15 -13.19 27.46
C VAL A 38 -8.35 -13.58 28.92
N LEU A 39 -7.55 -14.48 29.47
CA LEU A 39 -7.65 -14.89 30.87
C LEU A 39 -7.37 -13.70 31.82
N LEU A 40 -6.31 -12.95 31.55
CA LEU A 40 -6.00 -11.74 32.30
C LEU A 40 -7.12 -10.69 32.16
N ASN A 41 -7.69 -10.55 30.97
CA ASN A 41 -8.77 -9.60 30.71
C ASN A 41 -10.04 -9.94 31.53
N ILE A 42 -10.45 -11.21 31.54
CA ILE A 42 -11.58 -11.67 32.38
C ILE A 42 -11.33 -11.35 33.83
N LEU A 43 -10.12 -11.61 34.34
CA LEU A 43 -9.75 -11.32 35.70
C LEU A 43 -9.76 -9.81 36.00
N VAL A 44 -9.13 -9.00 35.19
CA VAL A 44 -9.07 -7.54 35.34
C VAL A 44 -10.46 -6.91 35.25
N SER A 45 -11.30 -7.40 34.32
CA SER A 45 -12.68 -6.91 34.14
C SER A 45 -13.56 -7.20 35.37
N SER A 46 -13.25 -8.21 36.17
CA SER A 46 -13.97 -8.48 37.47
C SER A 46 -13.47 -7.61 38.60
N LEU A 47 -12.18 -7.25 38.61
CA LEU A 47 -11.58 -6.44 39.68
C LEU A 47 -12.09 -4.99 39.68
N GLY A 48 -12.42 -4.42 38.53
CA GLY A 48 -13.02 -3.09 38.44
C GLY A 48 -14.32 -3.01 39.25
N PRO A 49 -15.34 -3.81 38.92
CA PRO A 49 -16.62 -3.87 39.66
C PRO A 49 -16.51 -4.40 41.12
N LEU A 50 -15.41 -5.03 41.50
CA LEU A 50 -15.17 -5.42 42.87
C LEU A 50 -14.95 -4.22 43.82
N ARG A 51 -14.46 -3.07 43.30
CA ARG A 51 -14.19 -1.88 44.14
C ARG A 51 -15.43 -1.31 44.81
N PRO A 52 -16.56 -1.08 44.11
CA PRO A 52 -17.79 -0.63 44.81
C PRO A 52 -18.26 -1.61 45.86
N LEU A 53 -18.10 -2.93 45.64
CA LEU A 53 -18.41 -3.94 46.67
C LEU A 53 -17.52 -3.78 47.89
N LEU A 54 -16.21 -3.63 47.73
CA LEU A 54 -15.29 -3.40 48.83
C LEU A 54 -15.56 -2.06 49.55
N SER A 55 -15.97 -1.03 48.77
CA SER A 55 -16.40 0.25 49.36
C SER A 55 -17.66 0.09 50.24
N LYS A 56 -18.63 -0.71 49.77
CA LYS A 56 -19.82 -1.07 50.54
C LYS A 56 -19.43 -1.74 51.85
N ILE A 57 -18.59 -2.77 51.84
CA ILE A 57 -18.10 -3.50 53.01
C ILE A 57 -17.35 -2.55 53.97
N ALA A 58 -16.49 -1.66 53.42
CA ALA A 58 -15.77 -0.68 54.24
C ALA A 58 -16.71 0.23 55.01
N ILE A 59 -17.81 0.67 54.38
CA ILE A 59 -18.77 1.60 54.99
C ILE A 59 -19.70 0.89 55.99
N ASP A 60 -20.31 -0.23 55.56
CA ASP A 60 -21.37 -0.90 56.33
C ASP A 60 -20.82 -1.71 57.49
N ASP A 61 -19.68 -2.43 57.29
CA ASP A 61 -19.21 -3.41 58.28
C ASP A 61 -18.10 -2.84 59.20
N TYR A 62 -17.30 -1.86 58.72
CA TYR A 62 -16.15 -1.34 59.48
C TYR A 62 -16.32 0.11 59.95
N ILE A 63 -16.82 1.02 59.08
CA ILE A 63 -17.03 2.43 59.50
C ILE A 63 -18.23 2.52 60.43
N ALA A 64 -19.34 1.81 60.15
CA ALA A 64 -20.53 1.81 60.99
C ALA A 64 -20.25 1.24 62.39
N ASP A 65 -19.42 0.17 62.47
CA ASP A 65 -19.03 -0.49 63.70
C ASP A 65 -17.80 0.15 64.41
N SER A 66 -17.25 1.24 63.84
CA SER A 66 -16.04 1.93 64.34
C SER A 66 -14.81 1.01 64.43
N ASP A 67 -14.70 -0.05 63.60
CA ASP A 67 -13.55 -0.96 63.58
C ASP A 67 -12.43 -0.41 62.67
N TYR A 68 -11.46 0.27 63.28
CA TYR A 68 -10.30 0.84 62.59
C TYR A 68 -9.38 -0.23 61.97
N ASN A 69 -9.22 -1.39 62.63
CA ASN A 69 -8.34 -2.44 62.12
C ASN A 69 -8.93 -3.12 60.87
N GLY A 70 -10.23 -3.40 60.89
CA GLY A 70 -10.95 -3.91 59.73
C GLY A 70 -10.95 -2.92 58.58
N LEU A 71 -11.15 -1.63 58.85
CA LEU A 71 -11.05 -0.58 57.84
C LEU A 71 -9.66 -0.52 57.19
N MET A 72 -8.57 -0.63 57.97
CA MET A 72 -7.20 -0.67 57.46
C MET A 72 -6.99 -1.90 56.57
N LEU A 73 -7.51 -3.07 56.97
CA LEU A 73 -7.38 -4.30 56.15
C LEU A 73 -8.06 -4.16 54.77
N ILE A 74 -9.28 -3.59 54.72
CA ILE A 74 -10.01 -3.43 53.46
C ILE A 74 -9.36 -2.37 52.56
N CYS A 75 -8.79 -1.29 53.15
CA CYS A 75 -8.00 -0.33 52.41
C CYS A 75 -6.75 -0.95 51.81
N LEU A 76 -6.05 -1.83 52.53
CA LEU A 76 -4.93 -2.59 51.99
C LEU A 76 -5.38 -3.57 50.88
N ALA A 77 -6.54 -4.22 51.05
CA ALA A 77 -7.13 -5.08 50.03
C ALA A 77 -7.48 -4.29 48.75
N LEU A 78 -8.07 -3.10 48.86
CA LEU A 78 -8.34 -2.18 47.75
C LEU A 78 -7.05 -1.75 47.05
N PHE A 79 -6.03 -1.38 47.84
CA PHE A 79 -4.72 -1.03 47.26
C PHE A 79 -4.07 -2.21 46.52
N GLY A 80 -4.11 -3.41 47.15
CA GLY A 80 -3.62 -4.64 46.54
C GLY A 80 -4.35 -4.99 45.24
N ALA A 81 -5.68 -4.86 45.21
CA ALA A 81 -6.50 -5.08 44.00
C ALA A 81 -6.14 -4.08 42.88
N LEU A 82 -5.94 -2.79 43.22
CA LEU A 82 -5.51 -1.76 42.27
C LEU A 82 -4.11 -2.04 41.72
N LEU A 83 -3.16 -2.40 42.56
CA LEU A 83 -1.81 -2.73 42.18
C LEU A 83 -1.80 -3.95 41.24
N PHE A 84 -2.50 -5.01 41.62
CA PHE A 84 -2.65 -6.20 40.81
C PHE A 84 -3.32 -5.90 39.45
N GLN A 85 -4.40 -5.11 39.47
CA GLN A 85 -5.09 -4.67 38.25
C GLN A 85 -4.14 -3.91 37.32
N SER A 86 -3.33 -2.99 37.85
CA SER A 86 -2.38 -2.20 37.03
C SER A 86 -1.28 -3.08 36.41
N ILE A 87 -0.75 -4.03 37.20
CA ILE A 87 0.25 -4.99 36.71
C ILE A 87 -0.37 -5.91 35.61
N ALA A 88 -1.56 -6.43 35.86
CA ALA A 88 -2.24 -7.28 34.91
C ALA A 88 -2.60 -6.52 33.60
N GLN A 89 -3.03 -5.26 33.72
CA GLN A 89 -3.30 -4.38 32.57
C GLN A 89 -2.04 -4.13 31.73
N PHE A 90 -0.88 -3.94 32.40
CA PHE A 90 0.40 -3.86 31.70
C PHE A 90 0.67 -5.10 30.83
N PHE A 91 0.48 -6.31 31.40
CA PHE A 91 0.69 -7.54 30.65
C PHE A 91 -0.33 -7.73 29.53
N ILE A 92 -1.60 -7.38 29.72
CA ILE A 92 -2.62 -7.42 28.69
C ILE A 92 -2.18 -6.56 27.50
N THR A 93 -1.88 -5.28 27.75
CA THR A 93 -1.46 -4.34 26.71
C THR A 93 -0.18 -4.83 26.03
N TYR A 94 0.81 -5.26 26.79
CA TYR A 94 2.07 -5.75 26.24
C TYR A 94 1.88 -6.98 25.33
N PHE A 95 1.08 -7.97 25.75
CA PHE A 95 0.85 -9.18 24.97
C PHE A 95 0.03 -8.91 23.72
N THR A 96 -0.98 -8.05 23.79
CA THR A 96 -1.84 -7.73 22.66
C THR A 96 -1.09 -6.89 21.62
N GLU A 97 -0.34 -5.87 22.05
CA GLU A 97 0.46 -5.06 21.14
C GLU A 97 1.59 -5.88 20.49
N MET A 98 2.31 -6.69 21.28
CA MET A 98 3.36 -7.56 20.74
C MET A 98 2.78 -8.57 19.74
N MET A 99 1.61 -9.15 20.02
CA MET A 99 0.91 -10.04 19.08
C MET A 99 0.51 -9.30 17.81
N GLY A 100 -0.10 -8.12 17.95
CA GLY A 100 -0.47 -7.26 16.83
C GLY A 100 0.71 -6.99 15.91
N GLN A 101 1.84 -6.53 16.46
CA GLN A 101 3.05 -6.23 15.68
C GLN A 101 3.63 -7.46 14.96
N LYS A 102 3.58 -8.65 15.59
CA LYS A 102 4.04 -9.89 14.93
C LYS A 102 3.13 -10.29 13.77
N ILE A 103 1.81 -10.21 13.94
CA ILE A 103 0.85 -10.51 12.86
C ILE A 103 1.06 -9.54 11.68
N ILE A 104 1.26 -8.26 11.98
CA ILE A 104 1.52 -7.23 10.98
C ILE A 104 2.80 -7.48 10.21
N HIS A 105 3.88 -7.82 10.92
CA HIS A 105 5.14 -8.17 10.29
C HIS A 105 4.96 -9.33 9.29
N ASP A 106 4.31 -10.41 9.70
CA ASP A 106 4.06 -11.57 8.85
C ASP A 106 3.20 -11.22 7.63
N LEU A 107 2.14 -10.43 7.84
CA LEU A 107 1.27 -9.93 6.77
C LEU A 107 2.02 -9.05 5.77
N ARG A 108 2.82 -8.10 6.23
CA ARG A 108 3.61 -7.22 5.36
C ARG A 108 4.58 -8.00 4.49
N ILE A 109 5.30 -8.96 5.09
CA ILE A 109 6.22 -9.84 4.34
C ILE A 109 5.44 -10.63 3.28
N GLN A 110 4.31 -11.21 3.66
CA GLN A 110 3.49 -12.00 2.72
C GLN A 110 2.95 -11.15 1.58
N ILE A 111 2.38 -9.96 1.88
CA ILE A 111 1.86 -9.05 0.86
C ILE A 111 2.99 -8.59 -0.06
N PHE A 112 4.12 -8.17 0.48
CA PHE A 112 5.25 -7.71 -0.32
C PHE A 112 5.83 -8.82 -1.20
N SER A 113 6.00 -10.03 -0.65
CA SER A 113 6.44 -11.20 -1.42
C SER A 113 5.44 -11.57 -2.54
N HIS A 114 4.14 -11.39 -2.29
CA HIS A 114 3.10 -11.63 -3.30
C HIS A 114 3.16 -10.58 -4.41
N VAL A 115 3.23 -9.29 -4.05
CA VAL A 115 3.32 -8.16 -4.98
C VAL A 115 4.52 -8.30 -5.91
N GLN A 116 5.68 -8.73 -5.41
CA GLN A 116 6.88 -8.96 -6.22
C GLN A 116 6.71 -10.06 -7.29
N LYS A 117 5.76 -10.97 -7.11
CA LYS A 117 5.49 -12.07 -8.05
C LYS A 117 4.44 -11.73 -9.10
N LEU A 118 3.66 -10.68 -8.88
CA LEU A 118 2.62 -10.25 -9.81
C LEU A 118 3.22 -9.84 -11.15
N ALA A 119 2.49 -10.14 -12.24
CA ALA A 119 2.89 -9.73 -13.58
C ALA A 119 2.77 -8.21 -13.76
N LEU A 120 3.50 -7.65 -14.72
CA LEU A 120 3.48 -6.23 -15.06
C LEU A 120 2.06 -5.72 -15.35
N LYS A 121 1.21 -6.58 -15.92
CA LYS A 121 -0.23 -6.33 -16.16
C LYS A 121 -1.01 -5.83 -14.93
N TYR A 122 -0.63 -6.27 -13.73
CA TYR A 122 -1.23 -5.77 -12.49
C TYR A 122 -0.86 -4.30 -12.24
N PHE A 123 0.43 -3.97 -12.41
CA PHE A 123 0.94 -2.61 -12.17
C PHE A 123 0.46 -1.61 -13.23
N ASP A 124 0.22 -2.04 -14.46
CA ASP A 124 -0.35 -1.19 -15.51
C ASP A 124 -1.81 -0.79 -15.21
N LYS A 125 -2.55 -1.66 -14.52
CA LYS A 125 -3.96 -1.44 -14.18
C LYS A 125 -4.16 -0.81 -12.81
N THR A 126 -3.20 -1.00 -11.89
CA THR A 126 -3.33 -0.60 -10.49
C THR A 126 -2.34 0.51 -10.16
N PRO A 127 -2.81 1.70 -9.76
CA PRO A 127 -1.92 2.78 -9.34
C PRO A 127 -0.99 2.33 -8.19
N ILE A 128 0.29 2.67 -8.28
CA ILE A 128 1.31 2.26 -7.30
C ILE A 128 0.93 2.69 -5.87
N GLY A 129 0.40 3.92 -5.70
CA GLY A 129 -0.04 4.43 -4.41
C GLY A 129 -1.10 3.55 -3.73
N ARG A 130 -2.00 2.93 -4.50
CA ARG A 130 -2.99 1.98 -3.97
C ARG A 130 -2.33 0.73 -3.39
N THR A 131 -1.32 0.19 -4.07
CA THR A 131 -0.56 -0.98 -3.57
C THR A 131 0.23 -0.61 -2.32
N VAL A 132 0.86 0.57 -2.29
CA VAL A 132 1.57 1.08 -1.09
C VAL A 132 0.61 1.20 0.09
N THR A 133 -0.57 1.83 -0.09
CA THR A 133 -1.59 1.97 0.96
C THR A 133 -2.04 0.62 1.53
N ARG A 134 -2.14 -0.43 0.69
CA ARG A 134 -2.48 -1.80 1.14
C ARG A 134 -1.40 -2.41 2.03
N VAL A 135 -0.11 -2.15 1.75
CA VAL A 135 1.02 -2.67 2.54
C VAL A 135 1.22 -1.88 3.84
N THR A 136 0.81 -0.60 3.87
CA THR A 136 0.98 0.30 5.02
C THR A 136 -0.33 0.46 5.79
N ASN A 137 -1.16 1.41 5.39
CA ASN A 137 -2.34 1.87 6.14
C ASN A 137 -3.38 0.76 6.38
N ASP A 138 -3.66 -0.09 5.37
CA ASP A 138 -4.64 -1.17 5.54
C ASP A 138 -4.15 -2.21 6.54
N VAL A 139 -2.85 -2.51 6.55
CA VAL A 139 -2.25 -3.42 7.53
C VAL A 139 -2.27 -2.78 8.93
N ASP A 140 -2.04 -1.46 9.05
CA ASP A 140 -2.12 -0.75 10.33
C ASP A 140 -3.54 -0.73 10.90
N ALA A 141 -4.57 -0.63 10.06
CA ALA A 141 -5.96 -0.76 10.50
C ALA A 141 -6.27 -2.16 11.09
N LEU A 142 -5.59 -3.21 10.59
CA LEU A 142 -5.67 -4.54 11.20
C LEU A 142 -4.96 -4.60 12.57
N ASN A 143 -3.85 -3.87 12.72
CA ASN A 143 -3.20 -3.78 14.03
C ASN A 143 -4.15 -3.22 15.09
N GLU A 144 -4.76 -2.09 14.80
CA GLU A 144 -5.69 -1.44 15.70
C GLU A 144 -6.84 -2.37 16.11
N MET A 145 -7.33 -3.20 15.19
CA MET A 145 -8.33 -4.22 15.49
C MET A 145 -7.81 -5.32 16.43
N PHE A 146 -6.60 -5.83 16.20
CA PHE A 146 -6.05 -6.93 16.99
C PHE A 146 -5.55 -6.49 18.36
N SER A 147 -4.95 -5.28 18.47
CA SER A 147 -4.37 -4.78 19.72
C SER A 147 -5.43 -4.18 20.64
N SER A 148 -6.23 -3.25 20.16
CA SER A 148 -7.21 -2.51 20.97
C SER A 148 -8.65 -2.91 20.66
N GLY A 149 -9.00 -3.11 19.39
CA GLY A 149 -10.40 -3.27 18.99
C GLY A 149 -11.10 -4.47 19.62
N ILE A 150 -10.60 -5.68 19.39
CA ILE A 150 -11.24 -6.92 19.85
C ILE A 150 -11.08 -7.11 21.37
N VAL A 151 -9.87 -6.89 21.89
CA VAL A 151 -9.57 -7.16 23.32
C VAL A 151 -10.32 -6.21 24.24
N GLU A 152 -10.36 -4.91 23.90
CA GLU A 152 -11.12 -3.94 24.67
C GLU A 152 -12.63 -4.16 24.57
N LEU A 153 -13.14 -4.57 23.39
CA LEU A 153 -14.55 -4.93 23.23
C LEU A 153 -14.95 -6.06 24.20
N PHE A 154 -14.13 -7.10 24.32
CA PHE A 154 -14.38 -8.17 25.29
C PHE A 154 -14.27 -7.67 26.72
N SER A 155 -13.30 -6.80 27.01
CA SER A 155 -13.16 -6.17 28.34
C SER A 155 -14.43 -5.43 28.74
N ASP A 156 -14.96 -4.60 27.84
CA ASP A 156 -16.16 -3.80 28.08
C ASP A 156 -17.39 -4.70 28.29
N ILE A 157 -17.54 -5.74 27.48
CA ILE A 157 -18.63 -6.71 27.64
C ILE A 157 -18.54 -7.42 29.00
N PHE A 158 -17.37 -7.95 29.36
CA PHE A 158 -17.18 -8.62 30.65
C PHE A 158 -17.38 -7.67 31.83
N GLN A 159 -16.90 -6.42 31.71
CA GLN A 159 -17.11 -5.41 32.75
C GLN A 159 -18.59 -5.13 32.96
N ILE A 160 -19.40 -4.96 31.91
CA ILE A 160 -20.84 -4.77 31.97
C ILE A 160 -21.51 -5.98 32.66
N ILE A 161 -21.13 -7.21 32.26
CA ILE A 161 -21.65 -8.45 32.85
C ILE A 161 -21.37 -8.48 34.36
N TRP A 162 -20.13 -8.20 34.77
CA TRP A 162 -19.77 -8.17 36.20
C TRP A 162 -20.49 -7.08 36.97
N ILE A 163 -20.66 -5.87 36.39
CA ILE A 163 -21.45 -4.80 37.01
C ILE A 163 -22.87 -5.30 37.28
N PHE A 164 -23.55 -5.93 36.31
CA PHE A 164 -24.88 -6.46 36.53
C PHE A 164 -24.92 -7.57 37.56
N ILE A 165 -23.99 -8.52 37.56
CA ILE A 165 -23.90 -9.57 38.56
C ILE A 165 -23.82 -8.97 39.95
N PHE A 166 -22.95 -8.00 40.20
CA PHE A 166 -22.80 -7.38 41.51
C PHE A 166 -24.01 -6.52 41.88
N MET A 167 -24.59 -5.74 40.98
CA MET A 167 -25.78 -4.94 41.26
C MET A 167 -26.97 -5.84 41.65
N PHE A 168 -27.27 -6.87 40.89
CA PHE A 168 -28.37 -7.78 41.20
C PHE A 168 -28.11 -8.64 42.43
N SER A 169 -26.87 -8.94 42.78
CA SER A 169 -26.54 -9.64 44.04
C SER A 169 -26.75 -8.78 45.30
N MET A 170 -26.73 -7.45 45.17
CA MET A 170 -26.92 -6.52 46.28
C MET A 170 -28.39 -6.13 46.48
N SER A 171 -29.09 -5.74 45.40
CA SER A 171 -30.50 -5.36 45.45
C SER A 171 -31.16 -5.49 44.08
N TRP A 172 -32.20 -6.30 43.98
CA TRP A 172 -32.99 -6.47 42.74
C TRP A 172 -33.75 -5.20 42.39
N ASP A 173 -34.42 -4.61 43.38
CA ASP A 173 -35.30 -3.45 43.17
C ASP A 173 -34.51 -2.23 42.70
N LEU A 174 -33.40 -1.94 43.39
CA LEU A 174 -32.53 -0.82 43.03
C LEU A 174 -31.86 -1.02 41.70
N SER A 175 -31.53 -2.28 41.34
CA SER A 175 -31.01 -2.63 40.01
C SER A 175 -32.03 -2.34 38.90
N LEU A 176 -33.28 -2.73 39.10
CA LEU A 176 -34.35 -2.47 38.14
C LEU A 176 -34.61 -0.98 37.97
N VAL A 177 -34.63 -0.21 39.08
CA VAL A 177 -34.74 1.26 39.00
C VAL A 177 -33.60 1.88 38.19
N THR A 178 -32.37 1.45 38.42
CA THR A 178 -31.21 1.95 37.69
C THR A 178 -31.32 1.62 36.19
N LEU A 179 -31.83 0.43 35.84
CA LEU A 179 -31.94 -0.03 34.46
C LEU A 179 -33.06 0.67 33.67
N THR A 180 -34.00 1.39 34.30
CA THR A 180 -35.08 2.11 33.59
C THR A 180 -34.58 3.19 32.65
N VAL A 181 -33.38 3.73 32.88
CA VAL A 181 -32.77 4.76 32.04
C VAL A 181 -32.13 4.16 30.76
N ILE A 182 -31.78 2.87 30.77
CA ILE A 182 -31.06 2.23 29.66
C ILE A 182 -31.85 2.24 28.35
N PRO A 183 -33.16 1.93 28.26
CA PRO A 183 -33.91 2.01 27.01
C PRO A 183 -33.88 3.41 26.36
N ILE A 184 -33.93 4.46 27.21
CA ILE A 184 -33.87 5.85 26.74
C ILE A 184 -32.48 6.15 26.16
N LEU A 185 -31.43 5.65 26.79
CA LEU A 185 -30.06 5.76 26.30
C LEU A 185 -29.90 5.07 24.93
N PHE A 186 -30.40 3.84 24.79
CA PHE A 186 -30.33 3.13 23.51
C PHE A 186 -31.02 3.90 22.40
N TYR A 187 -32.19 4.47 22.67
CA TYR A 187 -32.92 5.28 21.70
C TYR A 187 -32.14 6.56 21.31
N ALA A 188 -31.62 7.28 22.30
CA ALA A 188 -30.80 8.47 22.08
C ALA A 188 -29.55 8.14 21.25
N THR A 189 -28.85 7.04 21.58
CA THR A 189 -27.66 6.56 20.87
C THR A 189 -28.00 6.15 19.43
N PHE A 190 -29.12 5.50 19.19
CA PHE A 190 -29.59 5.12 17.85
C PHE A 190 -29.83 6.35 16.98
N LEU A 191 -30.53 7.36 17.48
CA LEU A 191 -30.78 8.62 16.77
C LEU A 191 -29.49 9.36 16.45
N PHE A 192 -28.62 9.48 17.44
CA PHE A 192 -27.31 10.12 17.30
C PHE A 192 -26.49 9.42 16.19
N ARG A 193 -26.35 8.08 16.28
CA ARG A 193 -25.59 7.29 15.30
C ARG A 193 -26.07 7.47 13.87
N ARG A 194 -27.41 7.55 13.67
CA ARG A 194 -28.00 7.78 12.35
C ARG A 194 -27.58 9.16 11.81
N LYS A 195 -27.69 10.21 12.62
CA LYS A 195 -27.39 11.59 12.23
C LYS A 195 -25.90 11.83 12.01
N VAL A 196 -25.07 11.32 12.89
CA VAL A 196 -23.62 11.44 12.77
C VAL A 196 -23.10 10.70 11.52
N ARG A 197 -23.63 9.54 11.20
CA ARG A 197 -23.25 8.81 9.96
C ARG A 197 -23.50 9.64 8.70
N GLU A 198 -24.63 10.35 8.63
CA GLU A 198 -24.96 11.24 7.50
C GLU A 198 -23.94 12.38 7.40
N THR A 199 -23.65 13.05 8.51
CA THR A 199 -22.70 14.18 8.51
C THR A 199 -21.26 13.75 8.25
N TYR A 200 -20.81 12.60 8.75
CA TYR A 200 -19.48 12.09 8.44
C TYR A 200 -19.28 11.78 6.94
N ARG A 201 -20.34 11.33 6.25
CA ARG A 201 -20.31 11.16 4.80
C ARG A 201 -20.11 12.49 4.09
N ASP A 202 -20.83 13.54 4.52
CA ASP A 202 -20.69 14.89 3.98
C ASP A 202 -19.27 15.43 4.23
N VAL A 203 -18.74 15.29 5.45
CA VAL A 203 -17.36 15.69 5.79
C VAL A 203 -16.34 15.02 4.88
N ARG A 204 -16.43 13.68 4.70
CA ARG A 204 -15.53 12.94 3.81
C ARG A 204 -15.61 13.42 2.36
N LYS A 205 -16.83 13.69 1.85
CA LYS A 205 -17.03 14.21 0.49
C LYS A 205 -16.34 15.56 0.30
N HIS A 206 -16.52 16.49 1.25
CA HIS A 206 -15.88 17.80 1.15
C HIS A 206 -14.37 17.74 1.37
N LEU A 207 -13.89 16.85 2.25
CA LEU A 207 -12.46 16.61 2.44
C LEU A 207 -11.80 16.04 1.16
N ALA A 208 -12.44 15.08 0.50
CA ALA A 208 -11.95 14.54 -0.76
C ALA A 208 -11.86 15.62 -1.85
N ARG A 209 -12.86 16.50 -1.95
CA ARG A 209 -12.84 17.65 -2.88
C ARG A 209 -11.71 18.62 -2.55
N LEU A 210 -11.46 18.89 -1.28
CA LEU A 210 -10.38 19.77 -0.82
C LEU A 210 -9.01 19.17 -1.16
N ASN A 211 -8.82 17.89 -0.88
CA ASN A 211 -7.55 17.19 -1.19
C ASN A 211 -7.28 17.13 -2.69
N SER A 212 -8.30 16.84 -3.52
CA SER A 212 -8.17 16.83 -4.97
C SER A 212 -7.78 18.22 -5.50
N TYR A 213 -8.43 19.27 -5.01
CA TYR A 213 -8.10 20.64 -5.38
C TYR A 213 -6.66 21.01 -4.99
N MET A 214 -6.25 20.68 -3.77
CA MET A 214 -4.89 20.94 -3.29
C MET A 214 -3.84 20.21 -4.13
N GLN A 215 -4.06 18.94 -4.41
CA GLN A 215 -3.14 18.14 -5.22
C GLN A 215 -2.97 18.70 -6.63
N GLU A 216 -4.09 19.06 -7.28
CA GLU A 216 -4.08 19.64 -8.62
C GLU A 216 -3.31 20.98 -8.65
N HIS A 217 -3.59 21.87 -7.71
CA HIS A 217 -2.99 23.21 -7.69
C HIS A 217 -1.55 23.23 -7.22
N VAL A 218 -1.15 22.37 -6.28
CA VAL A 218 0.26 22.26 -5.89
C VAL A 218 1.09 21.67 -7.04
N THR A 219 0.55 20.69 -7.77
CA THR A 219 1.23 20.14 -8.94
C THR A 219 1.33 21.16 -10.08
N GLY A 220 0.28 21.95 -10.29
CA GLY A 220 0.21 23.00 -11.32
C GLY A 220 0.61 24.40 -10.86
N MET A 221 1.33 24.54 -9.73
CA MET A 221 1.61 25.85 -9.13
C MET A 221 2.36 26.80 -10.06
N ASN A 222 3.28 26.29 -10.87
CA ASN A 222 4.00 27.06 -11.89
C ASN A 222 3.03 27.72 -12.89
N VAL A 223 1.96 27.03 -13.28
CA VAL A 223 0.93 27.58 -14.19
C VAL A 223 0.15 28.69 -13.48
N VAL A 224 -0.27 28.46 -12.23
CA VAL A 224 -0.98 29.47 -11.44
C VAL A 224 -0.16 30.76 -11.32
N GLN A 225 1.14 30.63 -11.02
CA GLN A 225 2.05 31.78 -10.86
C GLN A 225 2.36 32.49 -12.18
N ILE A 226 2.63 31.76 -13.27
CA ILE A 226 2.91 32.37 -14.59
C ILE A 226 1.72 33.21 -15.06
N PHE A 227 0.49 32.76 -14.79
CA PHE A 227 -0.72 33.48 -15.18
C PHE A 227 -1.25 34.45 -14.10
N ALA A 228 -0.51 34.62 -12.98
CA ALA A 228 -0.86 35.50 -11.85
C ALA A 228 -2.30 35.29 -11.33
N LYS A 229 -2.68 33.98 -11.16
CA LYS A 229 -4.04 33.57 -10.76
C LYS A 229 -4.17 33.23 -9.28
N GLU A 230 -3.20 33.56 -8.45
CA GLU A 230 -3.14 33.19 -7.03
C GLU A 230 -4.37 33.69 -6.26
N LYS A 231 -4.85 34.91 -6.55
CA LYS A 231 -6.04 35.51 -5.88
C LYS A 231 -7.32 34.77 -6.25
N ASP A 232 -7.49 34.44 -7.53
CA ASP A 232 -8.68 33.74 -8.03
C ASP A 232 -8.74 32.31 -7.45
N GLU A 233 -7.61 31.61 -7.43
CA GLU A 233 -7.51 30.26 -6.90
C GLU A 233 -7.65 30.24 -5.36
N LEU A 234 -7.12 31.24 -4.64
CA LEU A 234 -7.35 31.39 -3.21
C LEU A 234 -8.84 31.57 -2.89
N LYS A 235 -9.57 32.35 -3.71
CA LYS A 235 -11.02 32.55 -3.54
C LYS A 235 -11.79 31.24 -3.73
N LYS A 236 -11.45 30.44 -4.75
CA LYS A 236 -12.04 29.11 -4.98
C LYS A 236 -11.74 28.15 -3.83
N PHE A 237 -10.47 28.09 -3.40
CA PHE A 237 -10.05 27.29 -2.24
C PHE A 237 -10.82 27.68 -0.97
N SER A 238 -10.96 28.97 -0.71
CA SER A 238 -11.73 29.49 0.43
C SER A 238 -13.18 28.99 0.42
N GLY A 239 -13.82 28.95 -0.77
CA GLY A 239 -15.18 28.40 -0.93
C GLY A 239 -15.24 26.90 -0.59
N ILE A 240 -14.31 26.11 -1.12
CA ILE A 240 -14.23 24.67 -0.85
C ILE A 240 -13.97 24.40 0.65
N ASN A 241 -13.07 25.16 1.26
CA ASN A 241 -12.75 25.05 2.68
C ASN A 241 -13.94 25.50 3.56
N HIS A 242 -14.71 26.51 3.13
CA HIS A 242 -15.95 26.90 3.81
C HIS A 242 -16.97 25.75 3.83
N ASP A 243 -17.18 25.05 2.71
CA ASP A 243 -18.09 23.90 2.63
C ASP A 243 -17.65 22.78 3.58
N HIS A 244 -16.34 22.46 3.60
CA HIS A 244 -15.76 21.47 4.52
C HIS A 244 -15.95 21.89 5.98
N ARG A 245 -15.68 23.16 6.32
CA ARG A 245 -15.91 23.70 7.66
C ARG A 245 -17.38 23.57 8.07
N ALA A 246 -18.32 23.93 7.19
CA ALA A 246 -19.75 23.86 7.47
C ALA A 246 -20.19 22.41 7.77
N ALA A 247 -19.68 21.43 7.02
CA ALA A 247 -19.95 20.02 7.27
C ALA A 247 -19.39 19.56 8.63
N ASN A 248 -18.18 20.00 9.00
CA ASN A 248 -17.59 19.71 10.31
C ASN A 248 -18.38 20.34 11.46
N ILE A 249 -18.76 21.60 11.34
CA ILE A 249 -19.58 22.29 12.37
C ILE A 249 -20.89 21.52 12.60
N LYS A 250 -21.54 21.05 11.52
CA LYS A 250 -22.75 20.23 11.64
C LYS A 250 -22.49 18.92 12.36
N SER A 251 -21.34 18.27 12.14
CA SER A 251 -20.95 17.05 12.87
C SER A 251 -20.71 17.37 14.36
N ILE A 252 -19.94 18.43 14.65
CA ILE A 252 -19.65 18.89 16.01
C ILE A 252 -20.94 19.19 16.77
N PHE A 253 -21.94 19.80 16.12
CA PHE A 253 -23.23 20.09 16.73
C PHE A 253 -23.91 18.82 17.26
N TYR A 254 -23.94 17.73 16.50
CA TYR A 254 -24.53 16.46 16.99
C TYR A 254 -23.78 15.88 18.18
N TYR A 255 -22.45 15.98 18.21
CA TYR A 255 -21.66 15.59 19.39
C TYR A 255 -21.94 16.49 20.58
N ALA A 256 -21.99 17.82 20.36
CA ALA A 256 -22.27 18.80 21.41
C ALA A 256 -23.67 18.64 22.03
N VAL A 257 -24.61 18.03 21.30
CA VAL A 257 -25.95 17.68 21.85
C VAL A 257 -25.92 16.31 22.53
N PHE A 258 -25.22 15.35 21.95
CA PHE A 258 -25.25 13.96 22.46
C PHE A 258 -24.58 13.80 23.81
N TYR A 259 -23.38 14.37 24.02
CA TYR A 259 -22.67 14.19 25.30
C TYR A 259 -23.44 14.76 26.49
N PRO A 260 -24.02 15.97 26.46
CA PRO A 260 -24.87 16.46 27.55
C PRO A 260 -26.13 15.61 27.78
N ILE A 261 -26.74 15.04 26.72
CA ILE A 261 -27.87 14.12 26.90
C ILE A 261 -27.44 12.86 27.66
N VAL A 262 -26.29 12.28 27.33
CA VAL A 262 -25.77 11.12 28.05
C VAL A 262 -25.48 11.46 29.52
N GLU A 263 -24.87 12.62 29.79
CA GLU A 263 -24.56 13.08 31.12
C GLU A 263 -25.84 13.38 31.95
N LEU A 264 -26.85 13.97 31.30
CA LEU A 264 -28.16 14.19 31.94
C LEU A 264 -28.84 12.86 32.28
N LEU A 265 -28.80 11.86 31.39
CA LEU A 265 -29.34 10.52 31.67
C LEU A 265 -28.57 9.84 32.80
N SER A 266 -27.26 10.00 32.89
CA SER A 266 -26.44 9.53 34.00
C SER A 266 -26.87 10.19 35.32
N SER A 267 -27.03 11.51 35.29
CA SER A 267 -27.48 12.27 36.47
C SER A 267 -28.90 11.90 36.92
N ILE A 268 -29.81 11.66 35.95
CA ILE A 268 -31.17 11.15 36.26
C ILE A 268 -31.07 9.77 36.93
N SER A 269 -30.21 8.88 36.39
CA SER A 269 -30.02 7.55 36.99
C SER A 269 -29.52 7.65 38.42
N ILE A 270 -28.52 8.50 38.71
CA ILE A 270 -28.03 8.77 40.07
C ILE A 270 -29.13 9.40 40.94
N GLY A 271 -29.88 10.33 40.39
CA GLY A 271 -31.02 10.94 41.09
C GLY A 271 -32.09 9.91 41.51
N LEU A 272 -32.43 8.97 40.61
CA LEU A 272 -33.36 7.86 40.91
C LEU A 272 -32.80 6.92 41.99
N ILE A 273 -31.48 6.63 41.93
CA ILE A 273 -30.82 5.81 42.95
C ILE A 273 -30.87 6.50 44.32
N ILE A 274 -30.58 7.80 44.39
CA ILE A 274 -30.63 8.57 45.64
C ILE A 274 -32.06 8.67 46.14
N TRP A 275 -33.04 8.94 45.26
CA TRP A 275 -34.46 9.09 45.66
C TRP A 275 -35.05 7.77 46.15
N TYR A 276 -34.98 6.72 45.33
CA TYR A 276 -35.54 5.41 45.71
C TYR A 276 -34.67 4.71 46.76
N GLY A 277 -33.38 4.54 46.50
CA GLY A 277 -32.45 3.86 47.40
C GLY A 277 -32.27 4.61 48.74
N GLY A 278 -32.26 5.94 48.74
CA GLY A 278 -32.25 6.76 49.94
C GLY A 278 -33.53 6.59 50.75
N GLY A 279 -34.70 6.46 50.11
CA GLY A 279 -35.97 6.11 50.77
C GLY A 279 -35.92 4.75 51.46
N GLU A 280 -35.36 3.72 50.82
CA GLU A 280 -35.14 2.39 51.38
C GLU A 280 -34.11 2.38 52.53
N VAL A 281 -33.08 3.24 52.46
CA VAL A 281 -32.13 3.43 53.57
C VAL A 281 -32.78 4.07 54.78
N ILE A 282 -33.64 5.09 54.60
CA ILE A 282 -34.38 5.73 55.73
C ILE A 282 -35.30 4.72 56.41
N GLN A 283 -35.89 3.78 55.64
CA GLN A 283 -36.72 2.69 56.15
C GLN A 283 -35.90 1.51 56.73
N SER A 284 -34.59 1.59 56.73
CA SER A 284 -33.66 0.53 57.19
C SER A 284 -33.74 -0.78 56.39
N HIS A 285 -34.25 -0.73 55.15
CA HIS A 285 -34.28 -1.88 54.23
C HIS A 285 -32.96 -2.03 53.46
N LEU A 286 -32.23 -0.95 53.22
CA LEU A 286 -30.93 -0.93 52.55
C LEU A 286 -29.88 -0.23 53.44
N SER A 287 -28.59 -0.60 53.20
CA SER A 287 -27.47 0.08 53.85
C SER A 287 -26.98 1.29 53.03
N ILE A 288 -26.32 2.24 53.71
CA ILE A 288 -25.69 3.39 53.06
C ILE A 288 -24.59 2.93 52.08
N GLY A 289 -23.84 1.88 52.43
CA GLY A 289 -22.79 1.32 51.55
C GLY A 289 -23.35 0.78 50.24
N ILE A 290 -24.54 0.15 50.24
CA ILE A 290 -25.21 -0.29 49.00
C ILE A 290 -25.55 0.91 48.13
N LEU A 291 -26.09 1.98 48.71
CA LEU A 291 -26.43 3.20 47.94
C LEU A 291 -25.19 3.79 47.25
N ILE A 292 -24.07 3.91 47.98
CA ILE A 292 -22.81 4.42 47.43
C ILE A 292 -22.25 3.48 46.35
N ALA A 293 -22.32 2.16 46.56
CA ALA A 293 -21.87 1.19 45.56
C ALA A 293 -22.67 1.30 44.27
N PHE A 294 -24.00 1.49 44.33
CA PHE A 294 -24.85 1.67 43.14
C PHE A 294 -24.53 2.95 42.37
N ILE A 295 -24.21 4.06 43.04
CA ILE A 295 -23.74 5.28 42.40
C ILE A 295 -22.43 5.00 41.61
N GLN A 296 -21.46 4.34 42.25
CA GLN A 296 -20.19 3.97 41.60
C GLN A 296 -20.39 3.00 40.43
N TYR A 297 -21.26 1.97 40.55
CA TYR A 297 -21.57 1.08 39.42
C TYR A 297 -22.20 1.82 38.25
N THR A 298 -23.09 2.77 38.55
CA THR A 298 -23.72 3.58 37.51
C THR A 298 -22.67 4.39 36.74
N GLU A 299 -21.74 5.06 37.41
CA GLU A 299 -20.65 5.79 36.77
C GLU A 299 -19.77 4.86 35.92
N MET A 300 -19.43 3.67 36.43
CA MET A 300 -18.62 2.68 35.73
C MET A 300 -19.34 2.11 34.49
N PHE A 301 -20.66 2.02 34.48
CA PHE A 301 -21.45 1.49 33.38
C PHE A 301 -21.41 2.37 32.11
N TRP A 302 -21.36 3.71 32.30
CA TRP A 302 -21.45 4.64 31.16
C TRP A 302 -20.21 4.64 30.27
N ARG A 303 -19.04 4.33 30.80
CA ARG A 303 -17.79 4.32 30.04
C ARG A 303 -17.78 3.27 28.92
N PRO A 304 -18.01 1.97 29.17
CA PRO A 304 -18.08 0.94 28.13
C PRO A 304 -19.11 1.24 27.04
N VAL A 305 -20.27 1.82 27.43
CA VAL A 305 -21.33 2.16 26.47
C VAL A 305 -20.89 3.25 25.49
N ARG A 306 -20.13 4.25 25.94
CA ARG A 306 -19.56 5.28 25.07
C ARG A 306 -18.53 4.69 24.11
N ASP A 307 -17.65 3.84 24.61
CA ASP A 307 -16.52 3.28 23.88
C ASP A 307 -16.95 2.26 22.80
N LEU A 308 -18.10 1.60 22.98
CA LEU A 308 -18.64 0.59 22.05
C LEU A 308 -18.79 1.09 20.61
N SER A 309 -19.17 2.35 20.42
CA SER A 309 -19.32 2.94 19.08
C SER A 309 -17.98 3.12 18.37
N GLU A 310 -16.93 3.46 19.11
CA GLU A 310 -15.58 3.59 18.57
C GLU A 310 -15.03 2.23 18.15
N LYS A 311 -15.19 1.22 19.00
CA LYS A 311 -14.77 -0.18 18.71
C LYS A 311 -15.48 -0.73 17.47
N TYR A 312 -16.77 -0.42 17.30
CA TYR A 312 -17.49 -0.78 16.08
C TYR A 312 -16.88 -0.15 14.82
N ASN A 313 -16.46 1.10 14.87
CA ASN A 313 -15.80 1.78 13.75
C ASN A 313 -14.43 1.16 13.43
N ILE A 314 -13.64 0.83 14.46
CA ILE A 314 -12.36 0.11 14.29
C ILE A 314 -12.58 -1.22 13.58
N LEU A 315 -13.54 -2.03 14.05
CA LEU A 315 -13.88 -3.30 13.40
C LEU A 315 -14.33 -3.12 11.94
N GLN A 316 -15.17 -2.13 11.67
CA GLN A 316 -15.62 -1.84 10.30
C GLN A 316 -14.46 -1.42 9.39
N GLY A 317 -13.57 -0.54 9.89
CA GLY A 317 -12.36 -0.12 9.16
C GLY A 317 -11.44 -1.30 8.86
N ALA A 318 -11.21 -2.16 9.85
CA ALA A 318 -10.39 -3.35 9.70
C ALA A 318 -11.00 -4.39 8.75
N MET A 319 -12.34 -4.58 8.74
CA MET A 319 -13.00 -5.45 7.77
C MET A 319 -12.82 -4.95 6.34
N ALA A 320 -13.00 -3.65 6.10
CA ALA A 320 -12.75 -3.05 4.79
C ALA A 320 -11.28 -3.18 4.35
N ALA A 321 -10.34 -2.94 5.26
CA ALA A 321 -8.91 -3.14 5.01
C ALA A 321 -8.59 -4.62 4.69
N SER A 322 -9.18 -5.55 5.44
CA SER A 322 -9.03 -7.00 5.21
C SER A 322 -9.49 -7.42 3.82
N GLU A 323 -10.65 -6.91 3.38
CA GLU A 323 -11.19 -7.20 2.05
C GLU A 323 -10.21 -6.75 0.96
N ARG A 324 -9.66 -5.54 1.05
CA ARG A 324 -8.68 -5.03 0.09
C ARG A 324 -7.37 -5.82 0.10
N ILE A 325 -6.87 -6.18 1.29
CA ILE A 325 -5.66 -7.00 1.43
C ILE A 325 -5.88 -8.39 0.84
N PHE A 326 -6.99 -9.05 1.17
CA PHE A 326 -7.23 -10.40 0.65
C PHE A 326 -7.56 -10.40 -0.84
N LYS A 327 -8.23 -9.37 -1.37
CA LYS A 327 -8.40 -9.19 -2.82
C LYS A 327 -7.05 -9.10 -3.52
N LEU A 328 -6.06 -8.42 -2.92
CA LEU A 328 -4.69 -8.37 -3.44
C LEU A 328 -3.99 -9.74 -3.35
N LEU A 329 -4.09 -10.42 -2.21
CA LEU A 329 -3.46 -11.74 -2.01
C LEU A 329 -4.09 -12.86 -2.85
N ASP A 330 -5.33 -12.69 -3.26
CA ASP A 330 -6.08 -13.63 -4.12
C ASP A 330 -5.89 -13.31 -5.62
N ASP A 331 -5.25 -12.18 -5.95
CA ASP A 331 -4.91 -11.84 -7.33
C ASP A 331 -3.83 -12.82 -7.85
N ASN A 332 -4.21 -13.62 -8.82
CA ASN A 332 -3.36 -14.65 -9.43
C ASN A 332 -2.82 -14.23 -10.80
N THR A 333 -2.70 -12.92 -11.04
CA THR A 333 -2.14 -12.39 -12.28
C THR A 333 -0.62 -12.65 -12.33
N PHE A 334 -0.25 -13.91 -12.43
CA PHE A 334 1.15 -14.36 -12.55
C PHE A 334 1.41 -14.89 -13.94
N ILE A 335 2.62 -14.64 -14.45
CA ILE A 335 3.17 -15.41 -15.56
C ILE A 335 3.78 -16.67 -14.95
N LYS A 336 3.13 -17.81 -15.17
CA LYS A 336 3.58 -19.08 -14.59
C LYS A 336 4.83 -19.59 -15.30
N ASN A 337 5.77 -20.13 -14.53
CA ASN A 337 6.82 -20.98 -15.09
C ASN A 337 6.20 -22.34 -15.49
N PRO A 338 6.73 -23.01 -16.52
CA PRO A 338 6.34 -24.39 -16.81
C PRO A 338 6.73 -25.31 -15.64
N ASP A 339 5.96 -26.38 -15.44
CA ASP A 339 6.24 -27.34 -14.37
C ASP A 339 7.59 -28.06 -14.59
N ASN A 340 7.96 -28.31 -15.84
CA ASN A 340 9.24 -28.89 -16.24
C ASN A 340 9.93 -27.95 -17.23
N PRO A 341 10.68 -26.92 -16.77
CA PRO A 341 11.34 -25.99 -17.65
C PRO A 341 12.46 -26.66 -18.44
N VAL A 342 12.52 -26.36 -19.72
CA VAL A 342 13.61 -26.82 -20.59
C VAL A 342 14.91 -26.14 -20.11
N PRO A 343 16.00 -26.91 -19.91
CA PRO A 343 17.29 -26.32 -19.54
C PRO A 343 17.86 -25.47 -20.67
N LEU A 344 18.43 -24.32 -20.32
CA LEU A 344 19.07 -23.40 -21.25
C LEU A 344 20.56 -23.23 -20.82
N PRO A 345 21.45 -24.16 -21.20
CA PRO A 345 22.82 -24.17 -20.68
C PRO A 345 23.70 -23.06 -21.27
N SER A 346 23.45 -22.66 -22.50
CA SER A 346 24.14 -21.57 -23.20
C SER A 346 23.20 -20.93 -24.22
N VAL A 347 23.37 -19.64 -24.49
CA VAL A 347 22.58 -18.89 -25.45
C VAL A 347 23.49 -18.30 -26.51
N ARG A 348 23.20 -18.60 -27.79
CA ARG A 348 23.86 -17.97 -28.93
C ARG A 348 23.19 -16.64 -29.30
N GLY A 349 21.89 -16.52 -29.00
CA GLY A 349 21.11 -15.33 -29.19
C GLY A 349 20.33 -15.30 -30.51
N GLU A 350 19.99 -16.46 -31.10
CA GLU A 350 19.04 -16.50 -32.23
C GLU A 350 17.63 -16.26 -31.72
N ILE A 351 16.92 -15.26 -32.25
CA ILE A 351 15.54 -14.94 -31.83
C ILE A 351 14.63 -15.07 -33.07
N GLU A 352 13.51 -15.79 -32.94
CA GLU A 352 12.55 -15.93 -34.02
C GLU A 352 11.12 -15.69 -33.51
N PHE A 353 10.40 -14.80 -34.20
CA PHE A 353 8.98 -14.55 -34.04
C PHE A 353 8.23 -15.21 -35.18
N LYS A 354 7.22 -16.05 -34.89
CA LYS A 354 6.40 -16.75 -35.89
C LYS A 354 4.92 -16.46 -35.68
N ASN A 355 4.31 -15.72 -36.59
CA ASN A 355 2.86 -15.39 -36.60
C ASN A 355 2.34 -14.92 -35.21
N VAL A 356 3.08 -13.99 -34.61
CA VAL A 356 2.81 -13.53 -33.23
C VAL A 356 1.65 -12.54 -33.19
N TRP A 357 0.66 -12.86 -32.37
CA TRP A 357 -0.46 -11.97 -32.02
C TRP A 357 -0.44 -11.68 -30.53
N PHE A 358 -0.61 -10.41 -30.20
CA PHE A 358 -0.60 -9.99 -28.81
C PHE A 358 -1.58 -8.85 -28.56
N ALA A 359 -2.27 -8.92 -27.39
CA ALA A 359 -3.17 -7.89 -26.88
C ALA A 359 -2.96 -7.69 -25.37
N TYR A 360 -2.98 -6.45 -24.90
CA TYR A 360 -3.01 -6.15 -23.46
C TYR A 360 -4.38 -6.44 -22.83
N ASN A 361 -5.45 -6.17 -23.61
CA ASN A 361 -6.82 -6.52 -23.27
C ASN A 361 -7.35 -7.49 -24.33
N PRO A 362 -8.16 -8.49 -23.95
CA PRO A 362 -8.71 -9.47 -24.88
C PRO A 362 -9.42 -8.80 -26.07
N GLY A 363 -9.05 -9.20 -27.28
CA GLY A 363 -9.64 -8.69 -28.51
C GLY A 363 -9.06 -7.39 -29.09
N ASP A 364 -8.29 -6.63 -28.33
CA ASP A 364 -7.62 -5.41 -28.79
C ASP A 364 -6.15 -5.71 -29.16
N TYR A 365 -5.96 -6.25 -30.36
CA TYR A 365 -4.64 -6.69 -30.81
C TYR A 365 -3.71 -5.51 -31.11
N VAL A 366 -2.65 -5.43 -30.32
CA VAL A 366 -1.55 -4.46 -30.50
C VAL A 366 -0.49 -4.98 -31.48
N LEU A 367 -0.26 -6.30 -31.51
CA LEU A 367 0.57 -6.96 -32.50
C LEU A 367 -0.29 -7.95 -33.28
N LYS A 368 -0.12 -7.96 -34.62
CA LYS A 368 -0.93 -8.73 -35.55
C LYS A 368 -0.02 -9.42 -36.54
N ASP A 369 0.07 -10.74 -36.49
CA ASP A 369 0.81 -11.59 -37.40
C ASP A 369 2.27 -11.17 -37.62
N VAL A 370 2.96 -10.85 -36.52
CA VAL A 370 4.36 -10.39 -36.60
C VAL A 370 5.29 -11.59 -36.70
N SER A 371 6.09 -11.61 -37.78
CA SER A 371 7.06 -12.67 -38.08
C SER A 371 8.38 -12.07 -38.54
N PHE A 372 9.47 -12.40 -37.83
CA PHE A 372 10.84 -12.04 -38.23
C PHE A 372 11.86 -12.93 -37.48
N LYS A 373 13.10 -12.92 -37.99
CA LYS A 373 14.21 -13.66 -37.40
C LYS A 373 15.42 -12.75 -37.24
N ILE A 374 16.11 -12.90 -36.08
CA ILE A 374 17.36 -12.24 -35.73
C ILE A 374 18.42 -13.31 -35.56
N ASN A 375 19.55 -13.18 -36.28
CA ASN A 375 20.65 -14.11 -36.14
C ASN A 375 21.54 -13.75 -34.93
N PRO A 376 22.32 -14.71 -34.42
CA PRO A 376 23.29 -14.43 -33.35
C PRO A 376 24.24 -13.29 -33.72
N GLY A 377 24.38 -12.30 -32.85
CA GLY A 377 25.25 -11.14 -33.05
C GLY A 377 24.69 -10.07 -33.98
N GLU A 378 23.50 -10.25 -34.56
CA GLU A 378 22.83 -9.28 -35.44
C GLU A 378 22.20 -8.14 -34.62
N THR A 379 22.37 -6.91 -35.06
CA THR A 379 21.69 -5.72 -34.49
C THR A 379 20.51 -5.34 -35.35
N ILE A 380 19.29 -5.36 -34.76
CA ILE A 380 18.10 -4.88 -35.44
C ILE A 380 17.60 -3.56 -34.85
N ALA A 381 17.14 -2.66 -35.74
CA ALA A 381 16.45 -1.44 -35.36
C ALA A 381 14.95 -1.59 -35.60
N ILE A 382 14.12 -1.31 -34.58
CA ILE A 382 12.66 -1.28 -34.72
C ILE A 382 12.22 0.19 -34.80
N VAL A 383 11.59 0.55 -35.92
CA VAL A 383 11.11 1.90 -36.23
C VAL A 383 9.60 1.91 -36.47
N GLY A 384 8.96 3.05 -36.25
CA GLY A 384 7.52 3.23 -36.46
C GLY A 384 6.95 4.34 -35.60
N HIS A 385 5.74 4.79 -35.90
CA HIS A 385 5.05 5.80 -35.12
C HIS A 385 4.79 5.35 -33.68
N THR A 386 4.52 6.31 -32.77
CA THR A 386 4.05 6.01 -31.44
C THR A 386 2.77 5.16 -31.51
N GLY A 387 2.69 4.10 -30.70
CA GLY A 387 1.58 3.15 -30.73
C GLY A 387 1.67 2.07 -31.82
N ALA A 388 2.78 1.99 -32.61
CA ALA A 388 2.97 0.96 -33.62
C ALA A 388 3.25 -0.46 -33.07
N GLY A 389 3.44 -0.62 -31.73
CA GLY A 389 3.70 -1.91 -31.10
C GLY A 389 5.17 -2.19 -30.76
N LYS A 390 6.08 -1.21 -30.93
CA LYS A 390 7.53 -1.39 -30.71
C LYS A 390 7.87 -1.90 -29.29
N THR A 391 7.42 -1.21 -28.26
CA THR A 391 7.64 -1.60 -26.85
C THR A 391 6.93 -2.92 -26.51
N SER A 392 5.83 -3.26 -27.21
CA SER A 392 5.14 -4.52 -27.00
C SER A 392 5.98 -5.73 -27.44
N ILE A 393 6.79 -5.60 -28.52
CA ILE A 393 7.74 -6.65 -28.93
C ILE A 393 8.74 -6.95 -27.80
N ILE A 394 9.26 -5.91 -27.15
CA ILE A 394 10.20 -6.05 -26.03
C ILE A 394 9.53 -6.73 -24.84
N ASN A 395 8.32 -6.29 -24.49
CA ASN A 395 7.58 -6.82 -23.35
C ASN A 395 7.26 -8.31 -23.47
N ILE A 396 6.92 -8.79 -24.67
CA ILE A 396 6.65 -10.21 -24.89
C ILE A 396 7.94 -11.04 -25.02
N LEU A 397 9.02 -10.50 -25.57
CA LEU A 397 10.32 -11.18 -25.64
C LEU A 397 10.92 -11.41 -24.25
N THR A 398 10.84 -10.41 -23.37
CA THR A 398 11.28 -10.51 -21.96
C THR A 398 10.30 -11.29 -21.08
N ARG A 399 9.20 -11.75 -21.70
CA ARG A 399 8.13 -12.47 -21.03
C ARG A 399 7.58 -11.73 -19.81
N PHE A 400 7.36 -10.40 -19.96
CA PHE A 400 6.52 -9.62 -19.03
C PHE A 400 5.04 -9.84 -19.30
N TYR A 401 4.73 -10.30 -20.54
CA TYR A 401 3.43 -10.74 -21.01
C TYR A 401 3.60 -11.99 -21.84
N ASP A 402 2.61 -12.88 -21.79
CA ASP A 402 2.54 -14.04 -22.71
C ASP A 402 1.75 -13.64 -23.97
N ILE A 403 2.10 -14.26 -25.12
CA ILE A 403 1.43 -14.05 -26.40
C ILE A 403 0.13 -14.84 -26.50
N GLU A 404 -0.82 -14.38 -27.33
CA GLU A 404 -2.08 -15.10 -27.56
C GLU A 404 -1.97 -16.17 -28.65
N LYS A 405 -1.27 -15.85 -29.74
CA LYS A 405 -1.07 -16.79 -30.86
C LYS A 405 0.35 -16.67 -31.38
N GLY A 406 0.82 -17.74 -32.08
CA GLY A 406 2.16 -17.82 -32.59
C GLY A 406 3.17 -18.38 -31.59
N SER A 407 4.46 -18.17 -31.88
CA SER A 407 5.57 -18.58 -31.04
C SER A 407 6.71 -17.58 -31.09
N ILE A 408 7.43 -17.47 -29.99
CA ILE A 408 8.70 -16.75 -29.89
C ILE A 408 9.73 -17.76 -29.42
N THR A 409 10.80 -17.94 -30.18
CA THR A 409 11.86 -18.88 -29.82
C THR A 409 13.19 -18.18 -29.59
N LEU A 410 13.94 -18.69 -28.61
CA LEU A 410 15.34 -18.36 -28.35
C LEU A 410 16.19 -19.60 -28.64
N ASP A 411 17.11 -19.51 -29.60
CA ASP A 411 17.89 -20.64 -30.10
C ASP A 411 17.04 -21.88 -30.44
N GLY A 412 15.85 -21.64 -31.04
CA GLY A 412 14.89 -22.68 -31.42
C GLY A 412 13.99 -23.19 -30.31
N ILE A 413 14.18 -22.76 -29.06
CA ILE A 413 13.36 -23.15 -27.91
C ILE A 413 12.29 -22.09 -27.63
N ASP A 414 11.03 -22.50 -27.52
CA ASP A 414 9.92 -21.56 -27.21
C ASP A 414 10.13 -20.96 -25.81
N ILE A 415 10.12 -19.63 -25.71
CA ILE A 415 10.37 -18.92 -24.44
C ILE A 415 9.35 -19.25 -23.35
N ARG A 416 8.16 -19.77 -23.71
CA ARG A 416 7.13 -20.21 -22.76
C ARG A 416 7.52 -21.48 -22.02
N THR A 417 8.39 -22.32 -22.62
CA THR A 417 8.90 -23.55 -22.03
C THR A 417 10.11 -23.36 -21.13
N LEU A 418 10.69 -22.14 -21.15
CA LEU A 418 11.86 -21.77 -20.35
C LEU A 418 11.45 -21.26 -18.95
N ASP A 419 12.33 -21.45 -17.97
CA ASP A 419 12.23 -20.73 -16.70
C ASP A 419 12.49 -19.23 -16.91
N LYS A 420 11.62 -18.36 -16.40
CA LYS A 420 11.72 -16.91 -16.60
C LYS A 420 13.01 -16.30 -16.06
N LYS A 421 13.53 -16.83 -14.93
CA LYS A 421 14.76 -16.33 -14.35
C LYS A 421 15.94 -16.66 -15.25
N ASN A 422 15.97 -17.88 -15.81
CA ASN A 422 16.99 -18.29 -16.77
C ASN A 422 16.89 -17.49 -18.07
N LEU A 423 15.71 -17.32 -18.65
CA LEU A 423 15.51 -16.49 -19.83
C LEU A 423 16.06 -15.07 -19.63
N ARG A 424 15.66 -14.41 -18.53
CA ARG A 424 16.04 -13.01 -18.24
C ARG A 424 17.49 -12.84 -17.84
N ARG A 425 18.20 -13.89 -17.45
CA ARG A 425 19.64 -13.85 -17.17
C ARG A 425 20.46 -13.51 -18.41
N TYR A 426 19.98 -13.92 -19.58
CA TYR A 426 20.66 -13.70 -20.87
C TYR A 426 20.22 -12.41 -21.57
N ILE A 427 19.25 -11.70 -21.02
CA ILE A 427 18.68 -10.47 -21.62
C ILE A 427 18.94 -9.30 -20.67
N ALA A 428 19.64 -8.27 -21.14
CA ALA A 428 19.63 -6.98 -20.46
C ALA A 428 18.79 -5.97 -21.24
N MET A 429 18.14 -5.09 -20.50
CA MET A 429 17.31 -4.05 -21.07
C MET A 429 17.67 -2.68 -20.48
N VAL A 430 17.88 -1.71 -21.36
CA VAL A 430 18.00 -0.30 -21.02
C VAL A 430 16.72 0.40 -21.44
N LEU A 431 16.01 0.92 -20.46
CA LEU A 431 14.74 1.61 -20.66
C LEU A 431 14.96 3.08 -21.05
N GLN A 432 13.99 3.66 -21.76
CA GLN A 432 13.93 5.07 -22.08
C GLN A 432 14.03 5.94 -20.83
N ASP A 433 13.20 5.66 -19.83
CA ASP A 433 13.23 6.32 -18.51
C ASP A 433 14.06 5.47 -17.54
N VAL A 434 15.28 5.92 -17.29
CA VAL A 434 16.21 5.22 -16.40
C VAL A 434 15.76 5.35 -14.95
N PHE A 435 15.53 4.21 -14.33
CA PHE A 435 15.22 4.13 -12.91
C PHE A 435 16.46 3.74 -12.08
N LEU A 436 16.81 4.60 -11.10
CA LEU A 436 17.85 4.32 -10.12
C LEU A 436 17.23 4.20 -8.73
N PHE A 437 17.66 3.17 -8.00
CA PHE A 437 17.25 2.95 -6.62
C PHE A 437 18.06 3.84 -5.67
N SER A 438 17.48 4.19 -4.54
CA SER A 438 18.23 4.80 -3.44
C SER A 438 19.30 3.83 -2.95
N GLY A 439 20.54 4.33 -2.78
CA GLY A 439 21.71 3.52 -2.44
C GLY A 439 22.96 4.09 -3.05
N THR A 440 23.99 3.28 -3.30
CA THR A 440 25.25 3.73 -3.93
C THR A 440 25.19 3.55 -5.45
N ILE A 441 26.09 4.24 -6.17
CA ILE A 441 26.27 4.00 -7.62
C ILE A 441 26.64 2.54 -7.85
N LYS A 442 27.56 1.98 -7.06
CA LYS A 442 27.94 0.57 -7.10
C LYS A 442 26.73 -0.36 -6.97
N SER A 443 25.87 -0.12 -5.96
CA SER A 443 24.66 -0.93 -5.76
C SER A 443 23.66 -0.78 -6.90
N ASN A 444 23.63 0.36 -7.58
CA ASN A 444 22.77 0.56 -8.75
C ASN A 444 23.29 -0.14 -10.01
N ILE A 445 24.60 -0.32 -10.16
CA ILE A 445 25.18 -1.09 -11.28
C ILE A 445 24.98 -2.58 -11.06
N SER A 446 25.31 -3.10 -9.86
CA SER A 446 25.18 -4.53 -9.55
C SER A 446 23.76 -4.98 -9.21
N LEU A 447 22.83 -4.06 -8.90
CA LEU A 447 21.50 -4.34 -8.31
C LEU A 447 21.58 -5.26 -7.09
N GLY A 448 22.67 -5.17 -6.31
CA GLY A 448 22.91 -6.02 -5.13
C GLY A 448 23.27 -7.46 -5.45
N ASN A 449 23.59 -7.80 -6.70
CA ASN A 449 24.07 -9.11 -7.08
C ASN A 449 25.53 -9.30 -6.63
N SER A 450 25.75 -10.25 -5.70
CA SER A 450 27.08 -10.59 -5.18
C SER A 450 28.00 -11.29 -6.18
N ASP A 451 27.42 -11.86 -7.25
CA ASP A 451 28.20 -12.55 -8.29
C ASP A 451 28.94 -11.57 -9.21
N ILE A 452 28.57 -10.29 -9.19
CA ILE A 452 29.25 -9.25 -9.99
C ILE A 452 30.37 -8.63 -9.15
N SER A 453 31.61 -8.88 -9.58
CA SER A 453 32.80 -8.38 -8.89
C SER A 453 33.02 -6.88 -9.07
N ASP A 454 33.83 -6.28 -8.21
CA ASP A 454 34.19 -4.87 -8.30
C ASP A 454 34.96 -4.56 -9.59
N GLU A 455 35.78 -5.50 -10.06
CA GLU A 455 36.48 -5.38 -11.36
C GLU A 455 35.51 -5.36 -12.52
N GLN A 456 34.43 -6.17 -12.49
CA GLN A 456 33.39 -6.16 -13.52
C GLN A 456 32.62 -4.84 -13.53
N ILE A 457 32.30 -4.28 -12.35
CA ILE A 457 31.64 -2.98 -12.21
C ILE A 457 32.53 -1.88 -12.79
N LEU A 458 33.82 -1.90 -12.44
CA LEU A 458 34.79 -0.94 -12.93
C LEU A 458 34.97 -1.05 -14.45
N TYR A 459 35.16 -2.26 -14.97
CA TYR A 459 35.28 -2.52 -16.41
C TYR A 459 34.06 -2.04 -17.18
N ALA A 460 32.85 -2.39 -16.70
CA ALA A 460 31.60 -1.94 -17.31
C ALA A 460 31.49 -0.42 -17.34
N SER A 461 31.82 0.24 -16.23
CA SER A 461 31.76 1.70 -16.10
C SER A 461 32.78 2.42 -16.99
N GLN A 462 33.99 1.90 -17.11
CA GLN A 462 35.05 2.43 -17.98
C GLN A 462 34.67 2.25 -19.45
N THR A 463 34.14 1.10 -19.80
CA THR A 463 33.73 0.78 -21.18
C THR A 463 32.68 1.75 -21.70
N VAL A 464 31.65 2.05 -20.88
CA VAL A 464 30.59 3.02 -21.24
C VAL A 464 30.94 4.47 -20.94
N GLY A 465 32.12 4.75 -20.35
CA GLY A 465 32.56 6.09 -20.03
C GLY A 465 31.91 6.70 -18.79
N ALA A 466 31.20 5.92 -17.98
CA ALA A 466 30.59 6.36 -16.72
C ALA A 466 31.66 6.68 -15.66
N ASP A 467 32.79 5.96 -15.68
CA ASP A 467 33.90 6.16 -14.74
C ASP A 467 34.43 7.61 -14.74
N LYS A 468 34.39 8.28 -15.90
CA LYS A 468 34.86 9.67 -16.05
C LYS A 468 34.16 10.66 -15.12
N PHE A 469 32.86 10.48 -14.87
CA PHE A 469 32.14 11.34 -13.94
C PHE A 469 32.10 10.74 -12.52
N ILE A 470 32.03 9.41 -12.40
CA ILE A 470 31.98 8.72 -11.10
C ILE A 470 33.24 9.02 -10.29
N SER A 471 34.43 8.98 -10.92
CA SER A 471 35.70 9.27 -10.25
C SER A 471 35.84 10.73 -9.76
N LYS A 472 35.02 11.65 -10.29
CA LYS A 472 34.98 13.06 -9.84
C LYS A 472 34.06 13.28 -8.65
N LEU A 473 33.23 12.31 -8.30
CA LEU A 473 32.33 12.41 -7.14
C LEU A 473 33.11 12.19 -5.83
N PRO A 474 32.74 12.85 -4.73
CA PRO A 474 33.48 12.79 -3.46
C PRO A 474 33.70 11.37 -2.92
N LYS A 475 32.73 10.47 -3.10
CA LYS A 475 32.79 9.07 -2.65
C LYS A 475 32.93 8.07 -3.80
N GLY A 476 33.11 8.53 -5.05
CA GLY A 476 33.24 7.69 -6.23
C GLY A 476 32.09 6.71 -6.41
N TYR A 477 32.36 5.41 -6.55
CA TYR A 477 31.35 4.36 -6.66
C TYR A 477 30.46 4.18 -5.42
N ASN A 478 30.90 4.66 -4.25
CA ASN A 478 30.14 4.66 -3.01
C ASN A 478 29.33 5.95 -2.82
N GLU A 479 29.28 6.85 -3.81
CA GLU A 479 28.42 8.04 -3.77
C GLU A 479 26.95 7.64 -3.71
N GLU A 480 26.20 8.35 -2.85
CA GLU A 480 24.80 8.07 -2.60
C GLU A 480 23.91 8.62 -3.72
N VAL A 481 23.15 7.73 -4.32
CA VAL A 481 22.08 8.04 -5.27
C VAL A 481 20.78 8.22 -4.50
N LYS A 482 20.23 9.45 -4.52
CA LYS A 482 18.92 9.74 -3.94
C LYS A 482 17.81 9.15 -4.81
N GLU A 483 16.57 9.22 -4.32
CA GLU A 483 15.39 8.70 -5.02
C GLU A 483 15.38 9.08 -6.50
N LYS A 484 15.22 8.09 -7.37
CA LYS A 484 15.21 8.21 -8.85
C LYS A 484 16.46 8.89 -9.44
N GLY A 485 17.56 8.96 -8.69
CA GLY A 485 18.78 9.61 -9.17
C GLY A 485 18.67 11.13 -9.29
N ALA A 486 17.90 11.78 -8.41
CA ALA A 486 17.63 13.23 -8.48
C ALA A 486 18.89 14.14 -8.43
N THR A 487 20.01 13.62 -7.94
CA THR A 487 21.30 14.34 -7.88
C THR A 487 22.14 14.20 -9.15
N LEU A 488 21.73 13.35 -10.09
CA LEU A 488 22.48 13.05 -11.30
C LEU A 488 21.78 13.64 -12.53
N SER A 489 22.58 14.06 -13.54
CA SER A 489 22.02 14.49 -14.82
C SER A 489 21.35 13.33 -15.55
N VAL A 490 20.51 13.62 -16.55
CA VAL A 490 19.84 12.59 -17.38
C VAL A 490 20.87 11.66 -18.03
N GLY A 491 21.93 12.24 -18.62
CA GLY A 491 22.99 11.46 -19.25
C GLY A 491 23.79 10.62 -18.27
N GLN A 492 24.11 11.14 -17.06
CA GLN A 492 24.78 10.35 -16.02
C GLN A 492 23.95 9.15 -15.59
N ARG A 493 22.63 9.33 -15.40
CA ARG A 493 21.72 8.20 -15.10
C ARG A 493 21.73 7.16 -16.22
N GLN A 494 21.75 7.61 -17.48
CA GLN A 494 21.79 6.73 -18.63
C GLN A 494 23.10 5.93 -18.69
N LEU A 495 24.25 6.57 -18.47
CA LEU A 495 25.54 5.88 -18.43
C LEU A 495 25.61 4.84 -17.29
N ILE A 496 25.01 5.10 -16.13
CA ILE A 496 24.88 4.10 -15.04
C ILE A 496 24.02 2.93 -15.52
N SER A 497 22.92 3.18 -16.23
CA SER A 497 22.06 2.11 -16.76
C SER A 497 22.79 1.26 -17.81
N PHE A 498 23.64 1.86 -18.63
CA PHE A 498 24.50 1.15 -19.58
C PHE A 498 25.57 0.31 -18.84
N ALA A 499 26.22 0.88 -17.82
CA ALA A 499 27.15 0.12 -16.99
C ALA A 499 26.47 -1.07 -16.30
N ARG A 500 25.23 -0.88 -15.80
CA ARG A 500 24.39 -1.96 -15.27
C ARG A 500 24.18 -3.06 -16.31
N ALA A 501 23.72 -2.70 -17.51
CA ALA A 501 23.48 -3.67 -18.57
C ALA A 501 24.73 -4.47 -18.94
N LEU A 502 25.90 -3.81 -19.02
CA LEU A 502 27.17 -4.44 -19.36
C LEU A 502 27.74 -5.31 -18.23
N ALA A 503 27.56 -4.91 -16.97
CA ALA A 503 28.06 -5.65 -15.82
C ALA A 503 27.42 -7.05 -15.68
N TYR A 504 26.22 -7.25 -16.24
CA TYR A 504 25.54 -8.56 -16.29
C TYR A 504 25.96 -9.42 -17.50
N ASP A 505 26.79 -8.92 -18.41
CA ASP A 505 27.29 -9.59 -19.61
C ASP A 505 26.22 -10.39 -20.38
N PRO A 506 25.15 -9.73 -20.87
CA PRO A 506 24.04 -10.40 -21.54
C PRO A 506 24.43 -10.82 -22.97
N GLN A 507 23.85 -11.92 -23.46
CA GLN A 507 23.92 -12.31 -24.88
C GLN A 507 22.96 -11.53 -25.76
N ILE A 508 21.85 -11.06 -25.16
CA ILE A 508 20.82 -10.27 -25.84
C ILE A 508 20.70 -8.92 -25.17
N LEU A 509 20.84 -7.87 -25.95
CA LEU A 509 20.70 -6.50 -25.48
C LEU A 509 19.47 -5.84 -26.08
N ILE A 510 18.67 -5.21 -25.24
CA ILE A 510 17.50 -4.44 -25.66
C ILE A 510 17.72 -2.99 -25.24
N LEU A 511 17.67 -2.08 -26.21
CA LEU A 511 17.78 -0.65 -25.98
C LEU A 511 16.49 0.05 -26.41
N ASP A 512 15.84 0.75 -25.46
CA ASP A 512 14.73 1.67 -25.77
C ASP A 512 15.31 3.10 -25.74
N GLU A 513 15.64 3.62 -26.93
CA GLU A 513 16.41 4.85 -27.08
C GLU A 513 15.48 6.07 -27.25
N ALA A 514 15.35 6.90 -26.22
CA ALA A 514 14.78 8.23 -26.36
C ALA A 514 15.57 9.22 -25.48
N THR A 515 16.48 9.95 -26.08
CA THR A 515 17.21 11.05 -25.40
C THR A 515 17.02 12.33 -26.18
N SER A 516 15.96 13.07 -25.90
CA SER A 516 15.69 14.39 -26.49
C SER A 516 16.21 15.59 -25.68
N SER A 517 16.89 15.35 -24.54
CA SER A 517 17.20 16.43 -23.56
C SER A 517 18.57 16.30 -22.95
N VAL A 518 19.61 15.99 -23.76
CA VAL A 518 21.00 15.84 -23.28
C VAL A 518 21.88 16.82 -24.06
N ASP A 519 22.87 17.42 -23.39
CA ASP A 519 23.86 18.27 -24.02
C ASP A 519 24.74 17.50 -25.03
N THR A 520 25.29 18.19 -26.01
CA THR A 520 26.02 17.58 -27.12
C THR A 520 27.24 16.75 -26.69
N GLU A 521 27.95 17.16 -25.64
CA GLU A 521 29.12 16.41 -25.13
C GLU A 521 28.68 15.06 -24.54
N THR A 522 27.64 15.08 -23.70
CA THR A 522 27.06 13.87 -23.11
C THR A 522 26.43 12.98 -24.18
N GLU A 523 25.85 13.56 -25.24
CA GLU A 523 25.29 12.82 -26.35
C GLU A 523 26.36 11.99 -27.09
N ILE A 524 27.53 12.55 -27.33
CA ILE A 524 28.66 11.82 -27.96
C ILE A 524 29.10 10.66 -27.04
N LEU A 525 29.17 10.88 -25.74
CA LEU A 525 29.51 9.82 -24.77
C LEU A 525 28.50 8.69 -24.79
N ILE A 526 27.20 9.01 -24.85
CA ILE A 526 26.11 8.03 -24.93
C ILE A 526 26.19 7.23 -26.23
N GLN A 527 26.45 7.87 -27.38
CA GLN A 527 26.59 7.17 -28.66
C GLN A 527 27.77 6.19 -28.64
N ASN A 528 28.95 6.64 -28.18
CA ASN A 528 30.12 5.78 -28.05
C ASN A 528 29.85 4.60 -27.05
N ALA A 529 29.08 4.83 -26.01
CA ALA A 529 28.68 3.78 -25.08
C ALA A 529 27.76 2.75 -25.75
N ILE A 530 26.77 3.21 -26.53
CA ILE A 530 25.86 2.32 -27.30
C ILE A 530 26.65 1.46 -28.27
N GLU A 531 27.53 2.02 -29.07
CA GLU A 531 28.36 1.26 -30.01
C GLU A 531 29.15 0.14 -29.32
N LYS A 532 29.77 0.44 -28.16
CA LYS A 532 30.51 -0.56 -27.40
C LYS A 532 29.58 -1.64 -26.77
N LEU A 533 28.38 -1.26 -26.36
CA LEU A 533 27.39 -2.19 -25.83
C LEU A 533 26.88 -3.19 -26.89
N LEU A 534 26.72 -2.76 -28.13
CA LEU A 534 26.21 -3.59 -29.24
C LEU A 534 27.23 -4.63 -29.72
N LEU A 535 28.52 -4.39 -29.54
CA LEU A 535 29.57 -5.27 -30.03
C LEU A 535 29.46 -6.70 -29.50
N GLY A 536 29.39 -7.66 -30.45
CA GLY A 536 29.40 -9.10 -30.14
C GLY A 536 28.12 -9.65 -29.49
N ARG A 537 27.03 -8.89 -29.47
CA ARG A 537 25.73 -9.27 -28.86
C ARG A 537 24.60 -9.20 -29.88
N THR A 538 23.62 -10.07 -29.74
CA THR A 538 22.34 -9.92 -30.44
C THR A 538 21.58 -8.74 -29.84
N SER A 539 21.27 -7.74 -30.68
CA SER A 539 20.75 -6.47 -30.18
C SER A 539 19.44 -6.06 -30.85
N ILE A 540 18.51 -5.59 -30.03
CA ILE A 540 17.23 -5.01 -30.45
C ILE A 540 17.18 -3.57 -30.00
N VAL A 541 17.12 -2.63 -30.91
CA VAL A 541 17.09 -1.20 -30.60
C VAL A 541 15.78 -0.58 -31.06
N ILE A 542 14.99 -0.01 -30.16
CA ILE A 542 13.91 0.92 -30.54
C ILE A 542 14.58 2.25 -30.85
N ALA A 543 14.83 2.47 -32.15
CA ALA A 543 15.65 3.59 -32.53
C ALA A 543 14.83 4.86 -32.76
N HIS A 544 15.27 5.92 -32.10
CA HIS A 544 14.79 7.29 -32.31
C HIS A 544 15.87 8.20 -32.94
N ARG A 545 17.09 7.67 -33.15
CA ARG A 545 18.22 8.38 -33.76
C ARG A 545 18.62 7.76 -35.09
N LEU A 546 18.93 8.64 -36.01
CA LEU A 546 19.34 8.22 -37.35
C LEU A 546 20.64 7.38 -37.36
N SER A 547 21.62 7.77 -36.52
CA SER A 547 22.90 7.05 -36.44
C SER A 547 22.71 5.58 -36.01
N THR A 548 21.85 5.31 -35.08
CA THR A 548 21.57 3.96 -34.61
C THR A 548 20.84 3.14 -35.67
N ILE A 549 19.94 3.79 -36.44
CA ILE A 549 19.20 3.13 -37.52
C ILE A 549 20.12 2.80 -38.70
N GLN A 550 21.02 3.71 -39.06
CA GLN A 550 21.95 3.54 -40.19
C GLN A 550 22.95 2.42 -39.95
N ASN A 551 23.38 2.24 -38.68
CA ASN A 551 24.36 1.21 -38.31
C ASN A 551 23.73 -0.16 -37.99
N ALA A 552 22.41 -0.29 -38.02
CA ALA A 552 21.74 -1.57 -37.81
C ALA A 552 21.86 -2.48 -39.04
N ASP A 553 22.10 -3.78 -38.80
CA ASP A 553 22.16 -4.80 -39.83
C ASP A 553 20.82 -4.93 -40.55
N LYS A 554 19.72 -4.74 -39.80
CA LYS A 554 18.37 -4.85 -40.33
C LYS A 554 17.42 -3.89 -39.59
N ILE A 555 16.51 -3.31 -40.35
CA ILE A 555 15.47 -2.41 -39.83
C ILE A 555 14.11 -3.10 -40.01
N LEU A 556 13.33 -3.13 -38.92
CA LEU A 556 11.95 -3.59 -38.87
C LEU A 556 11.01 -2.38 -38.80
N VAL A 557 10.16 -2.21 -39.80
CA VAL A 557 9.21 -1.08 -39.89
C VAL A 557 7.84 -1.52 -39.42
N MET A 558 7.48 -1.08 -38.23
CA MET A 558 6.18 -1.38 -37.59
C MET A 558 5.14 -0.32 -37.92
N HIS A 559 3.95 -0.75 -38.34
CA HIS A 559 2.82 0.13 -38.57
C HIS A 559 1.51 -0.52 -38.13
N LYS A 560 0.79 0.11 -37.20
CA LYS A 560 -0.50 -0.36 -36.65
C LYS A 560 -0.46 -1.83 -36.18
N GLY A 561 0.63 -2.22 -35.55
CA GLY A 561 0.81 -3.56 -34.97
C GLY A 561 1.29 -4.64 -35.94
N GLU A 562 1.58 -4.29 -37.17
CA GLU A 562 2.08 -5.22 -38.20
C GLU A 562 3.50 -4.85 -38.65
N LEU A 563 4.30 -5.85 -39.02
CA LEU A 563 5.58 -5.67 -39.70
C LEU A 563 5.31 -5.41 -41.19
N LYS A 564 5.56 -4.20 -41.65
CA LYS A 564 5.26 -3.81 -43.03
C LYS A 564 6.46 -3.88 -43.96
N GLU A 565 7.64 -3.51 -43.46
CA GLU A 565 8.88 -3.49 -44.26
C GLU A 565 10.02 -4.03 -43.40
N MET A 566 10.97 -4.71 -44.03
CA MET A 566 12.18 -5.22 -43.40
C MET A 566 13.33 -5.18 -44.42
N GLY A 567 14.49 -4.65 -44.01
CA GLY A 567 15.68 -4.57 -44.86
C GLY A 567 16.76 -3.68 -44.25
N THR A 568 17.84 -3.44 -45.00
CA THR A 568 18.86 -2.47 -44.60
C THR A 568 18.39 -1.05 -44.88
N HIS A 569 19.05 -0.06 -44.25
CA HIS A 569 18.76 1.37 -44.46
C HIS A 569 18.68 1.74 -45.96
N GLN A 570 19.68 1.32 -46.77
CA GLN A 570 19.71 1.63 -48.17
C GLN A 570 18.60 0.95 -48.98
N GLN A 571 18.31 -0.33 -48.68
CA GLN A 571 17.22 -1.07 -49.32
C GLN A 571 15.86 -0.40 -49.09
N LEU A 572 15.58 -0.02 -47.83
CA LEU A 572 14.30 0.60 -47.46
C LEU A 572 14.15 2.02 -48.02
N LEU A 573 15.24 2.79 -48.12
CA LEU A 573 15.21 4.09 -48.80
C LEU A 573 14.90 3.94 -50.30
N ALA A 574 15.50 2.93 -50.97
CA ALA A 574 15.28 2.66 -52.40
C ALA A 574 13.83 2.21 -52.69
N GLN A 575 13.18 1.50 -51.76
CA GLN A 575 11.78 1.07 -51.88
C GLN A 575 10.78 2.23 -51.82
N ARG A 576 11.17 3.41 -51.28
CA ARG A 576 10.32 4.61 -51.09
C ARG A 576 9.00 4.33 -50.37
N GLY A 577 9.00 3.37 -49.45
CA GLY A 577 7.83 2.93 -48.68
C GLY A 577 7.54 3.76 -47.42
N ILE A 578 7.06 3.08 -46.35
CA ILE A 578 6.74 3.69 -45.07
C ILE A 578 8.03 4.20 -44.40
N TYR A 579 9.13 3.43 -44.49
CA TYR A 579 10.43 3.84 -43.94
C TYR A 579 10.92 5.14 -44.54
N TYR A 580 10.83 5.29 -45.89
CA TYR A 580 11.25 6.50 -46.56
C TYR A 580 10.48 7.73 -46.11
N LYS A 581 9.17 7.60 -45.89
CA LYS A 581 8.34 8.69 -45.33
C LYS A 581 8.74 9.04 -43.91
N LEU A 582 8.98 8.05 -43.05
CA LEU A 582 9.47 8.26 -41.69
C LEU A 582 10.83 8.95 -41.67
N TYR A 583 11.75 8.53 -42.56
CA TYR A 583 13.06 9.14 -42.73
C TYR A 583 12.94 10.62 -43.10
N GLN A 584 12.13 10.94 -44.10
CA GLN A 584 11.93 12.33 -44.51
C GLN A 584 11.33 13.23 -43.40
N LEU A 585 10.44 12.70 -42.61
CA LEU A 585 9.72 13.47 -41.55
C LEU A 585 10.54 13.63 -40.28
N GLN A 586 11.37 12.68 -39.91
CA GLN A 586 12.01 12.65 -38.58
C GLN A 586 13.54 12.82 -38.64
N TYR A 587 14.20 12.44 -39.75
CA TYR A 587 15.65 12.27 -39.75
C TYR A 587 16.38 13.08 -40.79
N LYS A 588 15.72 13.60 -41.82
CA LYS A 588 16.35 14.38 -42.89
C LYS A 588 17.07 15.62 -42.35
N ASP A 589 16.50 16.29 -41.36
CA ASP A 589 17.12 17.47 -40.76
C ASP A 589 18.33 17.13 -39.87
N GLN A 590 18.41 15.90 -39.31
CA GLN A 590 19.55 15.43 -38.54
C GLN A 590 20.79 15.12 -39.41
N GLU A 591 20.59 14.79 -40.68
CA GLU A 591 21.69 14.54 -41.64
C GLU A 591 22.36 15.84 -42.07
N ILE A 592 21.60 16.90 -42.22
CA ILE A 592 22.09 18.23 -42.62
C ILE A 592 23.04 18.81 -41.56
N ILE A 593 22.74 18.57 -40.29
CA ILE A 593 23.55 19.06 -39.14
C ILE A 593 24.91 18.33 -39.03
N LYS A 594 25.02 17.08 -39.50
CA LYS A 594 26.28 16.30 -39.48
C LYS A 594 27.23 16.65 -40.63
N THR A 595 26.75 17.26 -41.69
CA THR A 595 27.51 17.61 -42.91
C THR A 595 27.91 19.08 -42.95
N ALA A 596 27.45 19.90 -42.04
CA ALA A 596 27.84 21.29 -41.80
C ALA A 596 28.78 21.41 -40.59
#